data_4c3ea3825bfe7053091954cf7f0a2c8f
#
_entry.id   4c3ea3825bfe7053091954cf7f0a2c8f
#
_cell.length_a   1.000
_cell.length_b   1.000
_cell.length_c   1.000
_cell.angle_alpha   90.00
_cell.angle_beta   90.00
_cell.angle_gamma   90.00
#
_symmetry.space_group_name_H-M   'P 1'
#
loop_
_entity.id
_entity.type
_entity.pdbx_description
1 polymer ?
#
loop_
_entity_poly.entity_id
_entity_poly.type
_entity_poly.pdbx_seq_one_letter_code
_entity_poly.pdbx_strand_id
1 'polypeptide(L)'
;SSMQARFLPPATKADRTLVLVRQWAGKSAWAAFCGRPSATVRKLMDEGWGVVIPLLFGQQGSAPSEEFHRRADTYLATTYGKTAHMHQADDVATTVRMAQVELGVQPSTVTLVADSSMGILTYAVWSFLQSEKLAGSLVADLGGADLRAPTTWVKLAYVPLLLGAGGISGLAQLAGKGKGRLFGVRPADRALFPKGLRTSPKRATLKQLLSPPA
;
A
#
# COMPACT_ATOMS: atom_id res chain seq x y z
N SER A 1 -16.54 9.97 6.16
CA SER A 1 -15.26 10.21 6.86
C SER A 1 -14.33 10.95 5.90
N SER A 2 -13.71 12.03 6.37
CA SER A 2 -12.68 12.72 5.58
C SER A 2 -11.40 11.91 5.62
N MET A 3 -10.84 11.58 4.45
CA MET A 3 -9.52 11.00 4.36
C MET A 3 -8.48 12.03 4.82
N GLN A 4 -7.46 11.58 5.52
CA GLN A 4 -6.34 12.40 5.94
C GLN A 4 -5.04 11.81 5.40
N ALA A 5 -4.18 12.66 4.88
CA ALA A 5 -2.84 12.30 4.46
C ALA A 5 -1.85 13.36 4.91
N ARG A 6 -0.66 12.92 5.27
CA ARG A 6 0.45 13.82 5.60
C ARG A 6 1.35 13.96 4.40
N PHE A 7 1.53 15.18 3.95
CA PHE A 7 2.45 15.55 2.88
C PHE A 7 3.74 16.09 3.48
N LEU A 8 4.85 15.52 3.05
CA LEU A 8 6.21 15.91 3.44
C LEU A 8 6.95 16.30 2.16
N PRO A 9 6.85 17.56 1.73
CA PRO A 9 7.55 18.03 0.54
C PRO A 9 9.06 18.06 0.80
N PRO A 10 9.89 17.84 -0.23
CA PRO A 10 11.32 18.07 -0.12
C PRO A 10 11.62 19.58 -0.03
N ALA A 11 12.85 19.93 0.31
CA ALA A 11 13.29 21.32 0.35
C ALA A 11 13.27 22.01 -1.03
N THR A 12 13.35 21.22 -2.09
CA THR A 12 13.26 21.64 -3.49
C THR A 12 12.00 21.03 -4.13
N LYS A 13 11.67 21.40 -5.38
CA LYS A 13 10.56 20.78 -6.11
C LYS A 13 10.72 19.26 -6.15
N ALA A 14 9.64 18.53 -5.81
CA ALA A 14 9.65 17.07 -5.86
C ALA A 14 9.66 16.57 -7.31
N ASP A 15 10.69 15.82 -7.70
CA ASP A 15 10.71 15.12 -8.97
C ASP A 15 10.11 13.72 -8.88
N ARG A 16 10.08 13.16 -7.69
CA ARG A 16 9.62 11.81 -7.36
C ARG A 16 8.85 11.82 -6.05
N THR A 17 7.84 10.97 -5.95
CA THR A 17 7.01 10.88 -4.74
C THR A 17 6.92 9.44 -4.27
N LEU A 18 7.03 9.26 -2.97
CA LEU A 18 6.84 8.01 -2.27
C LEU A 18 5.56 8.09 -1.46
N VAL A 19 4.62 7.17 -1.70
CA VAL A 19 3.41 7.00 -0.88
C VAL A 19 3.66 5.83 0.06
N LEU A 20 3.88 6.13 1.36
CA LEU A 20 4.20 5.14 2.39
C LEU A 20 2.92 4.62 3.05
N VAL A 21 2.51 3.42 2.68
CA VAL A 21 1.33 2.74 3.20
C VAL A 21 1.73 1.81 4.35
N ARG A 22 1.27 2.11 5.55
CA ARG A 22 1.53 1.31 6.75
C ARG A 22 0.29 1.18 7.61
N GLN A 23 0.20 0.07 8.32
CA GLN A 23 -0.74 -0.04 9.41
C GLN A 23 -0.13 0.57 10.66
N TRP A 24 -0.85 1.53 11.24
CA TRP A 24 -0.50 2.15 12.51
C TRP A 24 -1.46 1.62 13.56
N ALA A 25 -0.97 1.09 14.67
CA ALA A 25 -1.82 0.54 15.72
C ALA A 25 -2.02 1.52 16.87
N GLY A 26 -3.28 1.70 17.29
CA GLY A 26 -3.66 2.40 18.51
C GLY A 26 -3.34 3.90 18.56
N LYS A 27 -3.32 4.48 19.77
CA LYS A 27 -3.02 5.91 19.99
C LYS A 27 -1.65 6.36 19.48
N SER A 28 -0.70 5.43 19.37
CA SER A 28 0.62 5.68 18.79
C SER A 28 0.58 5.97 17.28
N ALA A 29 -0.48 5.53 16.59
CA ALA A 29 -0.67 5.80 15.17
C ALA A 29 -0.73 7.30 14.87
N TRP A 30 -1.57 8.02 15.60
CA TRP A 30 -1.71 9.46 15.44
C TRP A 30 -0.44 10.21 15.83
N ALA A 31 0.20 9.82 16.95
CA ALA A 31 1.46 10.42 17.38
C ALA A 31 2.59 10.19 16.35
N ALA A 32 2.65 8.98 15.77
CA ALA A 32 3.61 8.67 14.72
C ALA A 32 3.31 9.42 13.40
N PHE A 33 2.02 9.57 13.07
CA PHE A 33 1.56 10.33 11.91
C PHE A 33 1.87 11.82 12.04
N CYS A 34 1.62 12.42 13.21
CA CYS A 34 1.89 13.84 13.49
C CYS A 34 3.33 14.11 13.93
N GLY A 35 4.08 13.07 14.30
CA GLY A 35 5.43 13.17 14.85
C GLY A 35 6.49 13.64 13.86
N ARG A 36 7.71 13.81 14.33
CA ARG A 36 8.84 14.16 13.44
C ARG A 36 9.13 13.00 12.48
N PRO A 37 9.42 13.28 11.19
CA PRO A 37 9.83 12.24 10.24
C PRO A 37 11.05 11.48 10.75
N SER A 38 11.08 10.16 10.52
CA SER A 38 12.25 9.35 10.87
C SER A 38 13.49 9.81 10.09
N ALA A 39 14.68 9.48 10.59
CA ALA A 39 15.92 9.81 9.91
C ALA A 39 15.95 9.33 8.44
N THR A 40 15.39 8.14 8.18
CA THR A 40 15.32 7.59 6.81
C THR A 40 14.37 8.42 5.93
N VAL A 41 13.23 8.85 6.45
CA VAL A 41 12.28 9.71 5.70
C VAL A 41 12.91 11.07 5.44
N ARG A 42 13.57 11.66 6.43
CA ARG A 42 14.28 12.94 6.23
C ARG A 42 15.33 12.84 5.15
N LYS A 43 16.14 11.77 5.16
CA LYS A 43 17.15 11.55 4.11
C LYS A 43 16.52 11.50 2.72
N LEU A 44 15.37 10.84 2.54
CA LEU A 44 14.66 10.85 1.27
C LEU A 44 14.21 12.25 0.86
N MET A 45 13.70 13.04 1.81
CA MET A 45 13.34 14.44 1.54
C MET A 45 14.53 15.28 1.13
N ASP A 46 15.70 15.08 1.76
CA ASP A 46 16.97 15.73 1.41
C ASP A 46 17.45 15.30 0.00
N GLU A 47 17.12 14.09 -0.44
CA GLU A 47 17.39 13.56 -1.78
C GLU A 47 16.35 13.99 -2.84
N GLY A 48 15.45 14.91 -2.50
CA GLY A 48 14.43 15.46 -3.41
C GLY A 48 13.14 14.61 -3.55
N TRP A 49 12.91 13.64 -2.66
CA TRP A 49 11.66 12.89 -2.66
C TRP A 49 10.56 13.62 -1.89
N GLY A 50 9.40 13.76 -2.51
CA GLY A 50 8.18 14.00 -1.76
C GLY A 50 7.74 12.71 -1.05
N VAL A 51 7.35 12.79 0.22
CA VAL A 51 6.85 11.64 0.96
C VAL A 51 5.43 11.91 1.41
N VAL A 52 4.52 11.00 1.09
CA VAL A 52 3.10 11.09 1.47
C VAL A 52 2.73 9.88 2.30
N ILE A 53 2.10 10.10 3.43
CA ILE A 53 1.70 9.07 4.38
C ILE A 53 0.18 9.17 4.56
N PRO A 54 -0.63 8.22 4.05
CA PRO A 54 -2.05 8.20 4.31
C PRO A 54 -2.34 7.76 5.75
N LEU A 55 -3.38 8.33 6.35
CA LEU A 55 -4.02 7.80 7.54
C LEU A 55 -5.22 6.98 7.08
N LEU A 56 -5.08 5.67 7.07
CA LEU A 56 -6.07 4.77 6.49
C LEU A 56 -7.31 4.63 7.37
N PHE A 57 -8.41 4.24 6.76
CA PHE A 57 -9.66 3.92 7.46
C PHE A 57 -9.42 2.98 8.64
N GLY A 58 -10.03 3.30 9.78
CA GLY A 58 -9.87 2.54 11.03
C GLY A 58 -8.59 2.83 11.82
N GLN A 59 -7.68 3.66 11.32
CA GLN A 59 -6.47 4.08 12.04
C GLN A 59 -6.67 5.37 12.86
N GLN A 60 -7.81 6.04 12.70
CA GLN A 60 -8.15 7.26 13.43
C GLN A 60 -8.83 6.92 14.76
N GLY A 61 -8.16 7.24 15.88
CA GLY A 61 -8.76 7.11 17.21
C GLY A 61 -8.67 5.73 17.83
N SER A 62 -9.52 5.47 18.82
CA SER A 62 -9.69 4.14 19.40
C SER A 62 -10.29 3.24 18.32
N ALA A 63 -9.46 2.40 17.72
CA ALA A 63 -9.94 1.42 16.76
C ALA A 63 -11.10 0.63 17.37
N PRO A 64 -12.21 0.45 16.66
CA PRO A 64 -13.21 -0.52 17.05
C PRO A 64 -12.50 -1.84 17.33
N SER A 65 -12.93 -2.61 18.33
CA SER A 65 -12.27 -3.87 18.68
C SER A 65 -12.14 -4.75 17.44
N GLU A 66 -11.10 -5.60 17.36
CA GLU A 66 -10.94 -6.57 16.25
C GLU A 66 -12.23 -7.37 16.01
N GLU A 67 -12.99 -7.60 17.06
CA GLU A 67 -14.27 -8.30 17.00
C GLU A 67 -15.37 -7.48 16.29
N PHE A 68 -15.38 -6.15 16.44
CA PHE A 68 -16.29 -5.28 15.70
C PHE A 68 -15.94 -5.26 14.21
N HIS A 69 -14.67 -5.17 13.86
CA HIS A 69 -14.23 -5.28 12.47
C HIS A 69 -14.60 -6.64 11.88
N ARG A 70 -14.37 -7.72 12.60
CA ARG A 70 -14.69 -9.07 12.15
C ARG A 70 -16.21 -9.28 11.94
N ARG A 71 -17.05 -8.75 12.83
CA ARG A 71 -18.51 -8.87 12.71
C ARG A 71 -19.09 -7.91 11.68
N ALA A 72 -18.66 -6.67 11.66
CA ALA A 72 -19.10 -5.68 10.70
C ALA A 72 -18.66 -6.04 9.27
N ASP A 73 -17.41 -6.49 9.09
CA ASP A 73 -16.91 -6.89 7.78
C ASP A 73 -17.60 -8.14 7.24
N THR A 74 -17.97 -9.09 8.12
CA THR A 74 -18.50 -10.39 7.65
C THR A 74 -19.99 -10.35 7.30
N TYR A 75 -20.80 -9.54 8.00
CA TYR A 75 -22.25 -9.58 7.83
C TYR A 75 -22.87 -8.33 7.22
N LEU A 76 -22.39 -7.15 7.55
CA LEU A 76 -23.01 -5.90 7.11
C LEU A 76 -22.30 -5.27 5.91
N ALA A 77 -20.98 -5.27 5.90
CA ALA A 77 -20.22 -4.63 4.83
C ALA A 77 -20.30 -5.40 3.51
N THR A 78 -20.32 -6.73 3.54
CA THR A 78 -20.42 -7.56 2.33
C THR A 78 -21.78 -7.54 1.66
N THR A 79 -22.83 -7.23 2.42
CA THR A 79 -24.22 -7.19 1.91
C THR A 79 -24.62 -5.79 1.48
N TYR A 80 -24.15 -4.76 2.18
CA TYR A 80 -24.63 -3.39 2.02
C TYR A 80 -23.57 -2.32 1.80
N GLY A 81 -22.28 -2.65 1.78
CA GLY A 81 -21.24 -1.64 1.66
C GLY A 81 -19.84 -2.18 1.44
N LYS A 82 -18.87 -1.29 1.65
CA LYS A 82 -17.45 -1.59 1.51
C LYS A 82 -16.88 -2.20 2.79
N THR A 83 -16.00 -3.19 2.66
CA THR A 83 -15.21 -3.71 3.78
C THR A 83 -14.18 -2.67 4.26
N ALA A 84 -13.61 -2.87 5.46
CA ALA A 84 -12.54 -2.01 5.95
C ALA A 84 -11.35 -1.95 4.98
N HIS A 85 -10.98 -3.10 4.40
CA HIS A 85 -9.91 -3.15 3.40
C HIS A 85 -10.27 -2.42 2.10
N MET A 86 -11.54 -2.42 1.68
CA MET A 86 -11.97 -1.63 0.52
C MET A 86 -11.88 -0.13 0.80
N HIS A 87 -12.26 0.32 2.00
CA HIS A 87 -12.06 1.72 2.40
C HIS A 87 -10.57 2.10 2.44
N GLN A 88 -9.73 1.23 3.00
CA GLN A 88 -8.28 1.43 3.00
C GLN A 88 -7.70 1.47 1.58
N ALA A 89 -8.20 0.63 0.67
CA ALA A 89 -7.80 0.66 -0.73
C ALA A 89 -8.17 1.99 -1.41
N ASP A 90 -9.38 2.49 -1.15
CA ASP A 90 -9.82 3.81 -1.64
C ASP A 90 -8.94 4.93 -1.07
N ASP A 91 -8.60 4.87 0.22
CA ASP A 91 -7.72 5.86 0.85
C ASP A 91 -6.34 5.89 0.19
N VAL A 92 -5.76 4.72 -0.09
CA VAL A 92 -4.46 4.63 -0.81
C VAL A 92 -4.58 5.21 -2.22
N ALA A 93 -5.61 4.82 -2.98
CA ALA A 93 -5.82 5.30 -4.35
C ALA A 93 -6.05 6.82 -4.39
N THR A 94 -6.85 7.33 -3.46
CA THR A 94 -7.12 8.78 -3.33
C THR A 94 -5.84 9.52 -2.93
N THR A 95 -5.04 8.97 -2.01
CA THR A 95 -3.75 9.56 -1.61
C THR A 95 -2.80 9.70 -2.79
N VAL A 96 -2.73 8.69 -3.66
CA VAL A 96 -1.90 8.76 -4.87
C VAL A 96 -2.35 9.91 -5.78
N ARG A 97 -3.65 10.05 -6.02
CA ARG A 97 -4.20 11.15 -6.84
C ARG A 97 -3.95 12.52 -6.21
N MET A 98 -4.17 12.64 -4.90
CA MET A 98 -3.87 13.88 -4.17
C MET A 98 -2.39 14.23 -4.22
N ALA A 99 -1.49 13.26 -4.07
CA ALA A 99 -0.05 13.49 -4.18
C ALA A 99 0.34 14.05 -5.55
N GLN A 100 -0.30 13.58 -6.62
CA GLN A 100 -0.07 14.11 -7.97
C GLN A 100 -0.52 15.57 -8.10
N VAL A 101 -1.66 15.92 -7.52
CA VAL A 101 -2.19 17.28 -7.55
C VAL A 101 -1.36 18.23 -6.65
N GLU A 102 -1.17 17.86 -5.39
CA GLU A 102 -0.54 18.73 -4.37
C GLU A 102 0.98 18.91 -4.61
N LEU A 103 1.64 17.87 -5.08
CA LEU A 103 3.09 17.92 -5.34
C LEU A 103 3.43 18.17 -6.82
N GLY A 104 2.43 18.19 -7.69
CA GLY A 104 2.61 18.43 -9.13
C GLY A 104 3.48 17.38 -9.83
N VAL A 105 3.49 16.13 -9.33
CA VAL A 105 4.32 15.06 -9.85
C VAL A 105 3.61 14.22 -10.91
N GLN A 106 4.40 13.66 -11.83
CA GLN A 106 3.85 12.78 -12.85
C GLN A 106 3.49 11.41 -12.26
N PRO A 107 2.42 10.74 -12.71
CA PRO A 107 2.04 9.41 -12.24
C PRO A 107 3.19 8.38 -12.28
N SER A 108 3.99 8.40 -13.34
CA SER A 108 5.13 7.49 -13.52
C SER A 108 6.24 7.65 -12.48
N THR A 109 6.29 8.78 -11.78
CA THR A 109 7.29 9.06 -10.73
C THR A 109 6.77 8.77 -9.32
N VAL A 110 5.52 8.31 -9.19
CA VAL A 110 4.95 7.89 -7.91
C VAL A 110 5.31 6.45 -7.59
N THR A 111 5.94 6.23 -6.44
CA THR A 111 6.26 4.90 -5.92
C THR A 111 5.40 4.58 -4.70
N LEU A 112 4.62 3.50 -4.76
CA LEU A 112 3.93 3.00 -3.58
C LEU A 112 4.90 2.13 -2.77
N VAL A 113 4.92 2.34 -1.45
CA VAL A 113 5.75 1.55 -0.53
C VAL A 113 4.88 1.02 0.59
N ALA A 114 4.97 -0.29 0.86
CA ALA A 114 4.21 -0.91 1.94
C ALA A 114 5.03 -1.92 2.74
N ASP A 115 4.83 -1.92 4.06
CA ASP A 115 5.32 -3.00 4.93
C ASP A 115 4.39 -4.22 4.89
N SER A 116 4.80 -5.28 5.59
CA SER A 116 4.10 -6.57 5.53
C SER A 116 2.65 -6.55 6.00
N SER A 117 2.24 -5.57 6.77
CA SER A 117 0.85 -5.44 7.23
C SER A 117 -0.08 -4.96 6.11
N MET A 118 0.46 -4.16 5.17
CA MET A 118 -0.30 -3.55 4.09
C MET A 118 0.17 -3.99 2.69
N GLY A 119 1.18 -4.86 2.62
CA GLY A 119 1.84 -5.21 1.36
C GLY A 119 0.91 -5.81 0.31
N ILE A 120 0.04 -6.75 0.69
CA ILE A 120 -0.90 -7.40 -0.24
C ILE A 120 -1.97 -6.41 -0.71
N LEU A 121 -2.55 -5.63 0.21
CA LEU A 121 -3.54 -4.61 -0.14
C LEU A 121 -2.94 -3.57 -1.08
N THR A 122 -1.74 -3.09 -0.76
CA THR A 122 -1.05 -2.09 -1.59
C THR A 122 -0.67 -2.65 -2.96
N TYR A 123 -0.29 -3.93 -3.05
CA TYR A 123 -0.08 -4.58 -4.35
C TYR A 123 -1.36 -4.61 -5.18
N ALA A 124 -2.49 -4.95 -4.56
CA ALA A 124 -3.78 -4.94 -5.25
C ALA A 124 -4.13 -3.54 -5.78
N VAL A 125 -4.07 -2.52 -4.92
CA VAL A 125 -4.33 -1.12 -5.30
C VAL A 125 -3.38 -0.65 -6.40
N TRP A 126 -2.07 -0.92 -6.26
CA TRP A 126 -1.08 -0.58 -7.27
C TRP A 126 -1.36 -1.23 -8.62
N SER A 127 -1.82 -2.48 -8.65
CA SER A 127 -2.14 -3.18 -9.89
C SER A 127 -3.28 -2.47 -10.65
N PHE A 128 -4.31 -1.99 -9.94
CA PHE A 128 -5.37 -1.16 -10.54
C PHE A 128 -4.85 0.20 -10.99
N LEU A 129 -4.11 0.90 -10.15
CA LEU A 129 -3.53 2.20 -10.50
C LEU A 129 -2.56 2.10 -11.69
N GLN A 130 -1.84 1.00 -11.81
CA GLN A 130 -0.94 0.73 -12.93
C GLN A 130 -1.71 0.53 -14.23
N SER A 131 -2.86 -0.19 -14.20
CA SER A 131 -3.71 -0.34 -15.38
C SER A 131 -4.26 0.98 -15.89
N GLU A 132 -4.54 1.92 -14.99
CA GLU A 132 -4.99 3.29 -15.28
C GLU A 132 -3.84 4.28 -15.52
N LYS A 133 -2.58 3.82 -15.48
CA LYS A 133 -1.37 4.66 -15.59
C LYS A 133 -1.28 5.77 -14.54
N LEU A 134 -1.83 5.54 -13.35
CA LEU A 134 -1.86 6.49 -12.24
C LEU A 134 -0.75 6.27 -11.20
N ALA A 135 0.06 5.23 -11.33
CA ALA A 135 1.22 4.99 -10.45
C ALA A 135 2.40 4.43 -11.26
N GLY A 136 3.62 4.73 -10.85
CA GLY A 136 4.84 4.27 -11.50
C GLY A 136 5.30 2.91 -10.96
N SER A 137 5.85 2.86 -9.76
CA SER A 137 6.49 1.66 -9.23
C SER A 137 5.94 1.22 -7.87
N LEU A 138 6.27 -0.02 -7.49
CA LEU A 138 5.88 -0.61 -6.21
C LEU A 138 7.11 -1.15 -5.48
N VAL A 139 7.17 -0.92 -4.16
CA VAL A 139 8.07 -1.62 -3.24
C VAL A 139 7.24 -2.14 -2.06
N ALA A 140 7.03 -3.44 -1.94
CA ALA A 140 6.19 -3.99 -0.90
C ALA A 140 6.77 -5.26 -0.27
N ASP A 141 6.51 -5.46 1.02
CA ASP A 141 6.75 -6.72 1.72
C ASP A 141 5.42 -7.46 1.86
N LEU A 142 5.30 -8.66 1.26
CA LEU A 142 4.09 -9.48 1.32
C LEU A 142 4.04 -10.40 2.56
N GLY A 143 5.00 -10.26 3.46
CA GLY A 143 4.98 -10.93 4.76
C GLY A 143 5.26 -12.44 4.74
N GLY A 144 5.60 -13.04 3.62
CA GLY A 144 5.73 -14.50 3.49
C GLY A 144 4.37 -15.23 3.42
N ALA A 145 3.30 -14.48 3.15
CA ALA A 145 1.94 -15.02 3.10
C ALA A 145 1.77 -16.07 1.98
N ASP A 146 0.91 -17.04 2.22
CA ASP A 146 0.49 -18.00 1.20
C ASP A 146 -0.58 -17.38 0.28
N LEU A 147 -0.15 -16.90 -0.88
CA LEU A 147 -1.03 -16.19 -1.80
C LEU A 147 -2.02 -17.10 -2.54
N ARG A 148 -1.86 -18.42 -2.42
CA ARG A 148 -2.79 -19.42 -2.97
C ARG A 148 -3.88 -19.80 -1.98
N ALA A 149 -3.66 -19.55 -0.68
CA ALA A 149 -4.64 -19.86 0.35
C ALA A 149 -5.73 -18.78 0.43
N PRO A 150 -7.02 -19.12 0.25
CA PRO A 150 -8.12 -18.15 0.36
C PRO A 150 -8.13 -17.41 1.70
N THR A 151 -7.76 -18.09 2.79
CA THR A 151 -7.70 -17.52 4.14
C THR A 151 -6.70 -16.36 4.27
N THR A 152 -5.64 -16.36 3.47
CA THR A 152 -4.69 -15.24 3.41
C THR A 152 -5.37 -13.96 2.92
N TRP A 153 -6.15 -14.06 1.87
CA TRP A 153 -6.87 -12.92 1.30
C TRP A 153 -7.93 -12.37 2.25
N VAL A 154 -8.67 -13.25 2.94
CA VAL A 154 -9.64 -12.82 3.95
C VAL A 154 -8.99 -12.03 5.07
N LYS A 155 -7.78 -12.41 5.50
CA LYS A 155 -7.09 -11.76 6.62
C LYS A 155 -6.36 -10.46 6.23
N LEU A 156 -5.76 -10.42 5.04
CA LEU A 156 -4.81 -9.38 4.69
C LEU A 156 -5.31 -8.40 3.63
N ALA A 157 -6.33 -8.76 2.87
CA ALA A 157 -6.89 -7.90 1.82
C ALA A 157 -8.31 -8.36 1.45
N TYR A 158 -9.22 -8.36 2.45
CA TYR A 158 -10.58 -8.81 2.20
C TYR A 158 -11.31 -7.84 1.27
N VAL A 159 -11.22 -8.12 -0.01
CA VAL A 159 -11.95 -7.47 -1.07
C VAL A 159 -12.86 -8.54 -1.70
N PRO A 160 -14.18 -8.46 -1.50
CA PRO A 160 -15.13 -9.41 -2.07
C PRO A 160 -14.92 -9.57 -3.58
N LEU A 161 -15.08 -10.79 -4.07
CA LEU A 161 -14.93 -11.16 -5.47
C LEU A 161 -13.49 -11.07 -6.04
N LEU A 162 -12.50 -10.59 -5.29
CA LEU A 162 -11.12 -10.52 -5.79
C LEU A 162 -10.59 -11.90 -6.22
N LEU A 163 -10.87 -12.93 -5.45
CA LEU A 163 -10.48 -14.31 -5.81
C LEU A 163 -11.24 -14.81 -7.05
N GLY A 164 -12.52 -14.47 -7.19
CA GLY A 164 -13.32 -14.79 -8.37
C GLY A 164 -12.84 -14.06 -9.63
N ALA A 165 -12.25 -12.88 -9.47
CA ALA A 165 -11.62 -12.11 -10.54
C ALA A 165 -10.18 -12.57 -10.87
N GLY A 166 -9.76 -13.75 -10.40
CA GLY A 166 -8.45 -14.33 -10.67
C GLY A 166 -7.40 -14.09 -9.57
N GLY A 167 -7.76 -13.48 -8.44
CA GLY A 167 -6.87 -13.27 -7.30
C GLY A 167 -5.55 -12.61 -7.70
N ILE A 168 -4.43 -13.18 -7.25
CA ILE A 168 -3.09 -12.66 -7.56
C ILE A 168 -2.78 -12.67 -9.05
N SER A 169 -3.26 -13.66 -9.80
CA SER A 169 -3.03 -13.75 -11.25
C SER A 169 -3.80 -12.67 -12.02
N GLY A 170 -5.03 -12.37 -11.61
CA GLY A 170 -5.80 -11.26 -12.16
C GLY A 170 -5.12 -9.91 -11.88
N LEU A 171 -4.65 -9.71 -10.66
CA LEU A 171 -3.86 -8.52 -10.30
C LEU A 171 -2.58 -8.42 -11.12
N ALA A 172 -1.89 -9.54 -11.36
CA ALA A 172 -0.68 -9.56 -12.18
C ALA A 172 -0.96 -9.16 -13.65
N GLN A 173 -2.10 -9.55 -14.20
CA GLN A 173 -2.53 -9.11 -15.53
C GLN A 173 -2.80 -7.59 -15.57
N LEU A 174 -3.50 -7.05 -14.57
CA LEU A 174 -3.72 -5.61 -14.44
C LEU A 174 -2.40 -4.83 -14.31
N ALA A 175 -1.46 -5.33 -13.50
CA ALA A 175 -0.14 -4.73 -13.33
C ALA A 175 0.69 -4.72 -14.62
N GLY A 176 0.45 -5.65 -15.55
CA GLY A 176 1.06 -5.69 -16.87
C GLY A 176 2.60 -5.65 -16.85
N LYS A 177 3.19 -4.57 -17.39
CA LYS A 177 4.65 -4.33 -17.41
C LYS A 177 5.15 -3.48 -16.23
N GLY A 178 4.36 -3.36 -15.18
CA GLY A 178 4.69 -2.57 -14.01
C GLY A 178 6.03 -2.99 -13.38
N LYS A 179 6.74 -2.04 -12.82
CA LYS A 179 8.09 -2.22 -12.25
C LYS A 179 8.06 -2.13 -10.73
N GLY A 180 8.97 -2.84 -10.07
CA GLY A 180 9.10 -2.72 -8.63
C GLY A 180 9.84 -3.87 -7.96
N ARG A 181 9.73 -3.91 -6.63
CA ARG A 181 10.35 -4.95 -5.79
C ARG A 181 9.32 -5.49 -4.79
N LEU A 182 9.24 -6.80 -4.71
CA LEU A 182 8.42 -7.50 -3.73
C LEU A 182 9.33 -8.33 -2.82
N PHE A 183 9.17 -8.14 -1.53
CA PHE A 183 9.83 -8.90 -0.47
C PHE A 183 8.84 -9.87 0.18
N GLY A 184 9.37 -10.89 0.90
CA GLY A 184 8.53 -11.87 1.55
C GLY A 184 7.68 -12.68 0.57
N VAL A 185 8.15 -12.89 -0.65
CA VAL A 185 7.47 -13.72 -1.67
C VAL A 185 7.95 -15.15 -1.53
N ARG A 186 7.04 -16.08 -1.27
CA ARG A 186 7.39 -17.51 -1.21
C ARG A 186 7.91 -17.97 -2.57
N PRO A 187 8.94 -18.85 -2.62
CA PRO A 187 9.46 -19.35 -3.88
C PRO A 187 8.40 -19.95 -4.81
N ALA A 188 7.43 -20.67 -4.24
CA ALA A 188 6.32 -21.27 -4.98
C ALA A 188 5.38 -20.23 -5.65
N ASP A 189 5.33 -19.01 -5.12
CA ASP A 189 4.44 -17.95 -5.60
C ASP A 189 5.11 -16.98 -6.58
N ARG A 190 6.42 -17.12 -6.79
CA ARG A 190 7.20 -16.22 -7.66
C ARG A 190 6.66 -16.11 -9.08
N ALA A 191 6.18 -17.21 -9.64
CA ALA A 191 5.63 -17.27 -10.99
C ALA A 191 4.27 -16.54 -11.15
N LEU A 192 3.63 -16.16 -10.03
CA LEU A 192 2.35 -15.45 -10.03
C LEU A 192 2.51 -13.94 -10.33
N PHE A 193 3.74 -13.41 -10.32
CA PHE A 193 3.99 -11.99 -10.48
C PHE A 193 4.51 -11.64 -11.87
N PRO A 194 4.24 -10.42 -12.36
CA PRO A 194 4.78 -9.93 -13.63
C PRO A 194 6.32 -9.92 -13.62
N LYS A 195 6.93 -10.15 -14.78
CA LYS A 195 8.39 -10.19 -14.95
C LYS A 195 9.08 -8.87 -14.55
N GLY A 196 8.39 -7.75 -14.60
CA GLY A 196 8.89 -6.43 -14.20
C GLY A 196 9.06 -6.26 -12.68
N LEU A 197 8.46 -7.15 -11.87
CA LEU A 197 8.61 -7.14 -10.42
C LEU A 197 9.74 -8.08 -9.98
N ARG A 198 10.79 -7.52 -9.39
CA ARG A 198 11.86 -8.29 -8.76
C ARG A 198 11.35 -8.84 -7.43
N THR A 199 11.38 -10.16 -7.25
CA THR A 199 10.88 -10.82 -6.05
C THR A 199 12.02 -11.32 -5.16
N SER A 200 11.84 -11.25 -3.84
CA SER A 200 12.75 -11.79 -2.82
C SER A 200 11.97 -12.61 -1.78
N PRO A 201 12.47 -13.79 -1.37
CA PRO A 201 11.84 -14.55 -0.29
C PRO A 201 12.10 -13.93 1.10
N LYS A 202 13.13 -13.09 1.24
CA LYS A 202 13.46 -12.41 2.48
C LYS A 202 12.46 -11.28 2.77
N ARG A 203 12.11 -11.12 4.05
CA ARG A 203 11.36 -9.95 4.53
C ARG A 203 12.22 -8.70 4.42
N ALA A 204 11.58 -7.57 4.19
CA ALA A 204 12.28 -6.29 4.11
C ALA A 204 12.27 -5.54 5.45
N THR A 205 13.38 -4.90 5.78
CA THR A 205 13.38 -3.82 6.77
C THR A 205 12.79 -2.55 6.17
N LEU A 206 12.31 -1.63 7.02
CA LEU A 206 11.80 -0.34 6.55
C LEU A 206 12.86 0.41 5.70
N LYS A 207 14.13 0.34 6.09
CA LYS A 207 15.24 0.94 5.33
C LYS A 207 15.34 0.37 3.91
N GLN A 208 15.15 -0.95 3.74
CA GLN A 208 15.18 -1.60 2.42
C GLN A 208 13.94 -1.24 1.58
N LEU A 209 12.77 -1.10 2.23
CA LEU A 209 11.54 -0.66 1.56
C LEU A 209 11.67 0.78 1.07
N LEU A 210 12.24 1.65 1.87
CA LEU A 210 12.42 3.07 1.54
C LEU A 210 13.64 3.35 0.64
N SER A 211 14.48 2.34 0.34
CA SER A 211 15.53 2.50 -0.66
C SER A 211 14.90 2.52 -2.05
N PRO A 212 15.04 3.61 -2.83
CA PRO A 212 14.41 3.71 -4.14
C PRO A 212 14.85 2.56 -5.06
N PRO A 213 13.95 2.08 -5.94
CA PRO A 213 14.35 1.17 -7.01
C PRO A 213 15.32 1.89 -7.93
N ALA A 214 16.44 1.24 -8.21
CA ALA A 214 17.40 1.70 -9.22
C ALA A 214 16.77 1.61 -10.61
#